data_946d1f5b7b2caa63001c7d014b916703
#
_entry.id   946d1f5b7b2caa63001c7d014b916703
#
_cell.length_a   1.000
_cell.length_b   1.000
_cell.length_c   1.000
_cell.angle_alpha   90.00
_cell.angle_beta   90.00
_cell.angle_gamma   90.00
#
_symmetry.space_group_name_H-M   'P 1'
#
loop_
_entity.id
_entity.type
_entity.pdbx_description
1 polymer ?
#
loop_
_entity_poly.entity_id
_entity_poly.type
_entity_poly.pdbx_seq_one_letter_code
_entity_poly.pdbx_strand_id
1 'polypeptide(L)'
;ELKSLQTEIPENAVIDLVYLDSKEGRAAYRKTLCFLLAYASTVVYPERTLLVGHSLGDGYYFSYKNKEKPDIEKLKTVMKKAIEEDMIVDIETLSASQALTYVEKMGLEDTKKLLQTRNDGAYTFNRIGSALSVNYEPLLPSLKLLEVWDIMEYGGGILLRYPQSRDMGRIQSFHDNPLLFKVFEETKEKSKILDVNSLGALNMKVMEGKINEVIVLSETLQRRRFSKAAEEIKKRDGIKVAFVSGPACSGKKSSGIKLCAELKILGYTPIMFSLDDYR
;
A
#
# COMPACT_ATOMS: atom_id res chain seq x y z
N GLU A 1 9.98 7.06 20.73
CA GLU A 1 10.25 6.71 19.32
C GLU A 1 10.53 5.21 19.22
N LEU A 2 9.93 4.54 18.22
CA LEU A 2 10.19 3.11 17.97
C LEU A 2 11.58 2.93 17.37
N LYS A 3 12.41 2.08 17.99
CA LYS A 3 13.77 1.80 17.57
C LYS A 3 13.97 0.30 17.32
N SER A 4 14.93 -0.07 16.49
CA SER A 4 15.37 -1.45 16.32
C SER A 4 16.10 -1.91 17.59
N LEU A 5 16.03 -3.23 17.88
CA LEU A 5 16.85 -3.83 18.95
C LEU A 5 18.37 -3.74 18.68
N GLN A 6 18.78 -3.36 17.48
CA GLN A 6 20.18 -3.12 17.10
C GLN A 6 20.63 -1.67 17.35
N THR A 7 19.71 -0.79 17.79
CA THR A 7 20.03 0.63 18.01
C THR A 7 20.75 0.79 19.34
N GLU A 8 21.88 1.51 19.33
CA GLU A 8 22.56 1.92 20.56
C GLU A 8 21.65 2.82 21.39
N ILE A 9 21.61 2.54 22.70
CA ILE A 9 20.74 3.23 23.64
C ILE A 9 21.57 4.27 24.40
N PRO A 10 21.15 5.55 24.43
CA PRO A 10 21.82 6.59 25.23
C PRO A 10 21.76 6.25 26.74
N GLU A 11 22.76 6.70 27.48
CA GLU A 11 22.71 6.70 28.94
C GLU A 11 21.47 7.45 29.42
N ASN A 12 20.78 6.93 30.42
CA ASN A 12 19.55 7.49 31.00
C ASN A 12 18.29 7.43 30.10
N ALA A 13 18.25 6.56 29.07
CA ALA A 13 17.04 6.34 28.28
C ALA A 13 16.02 5.53 29.08
N VAL A 14 14.74 5.92 29.00
CA VAL A 14 13.60 5.10 29.45
C VAL A 14 13.19 4.19 28.28
N ILE A 15 13.12 2.89 28.54
CA ILE A 15 12.86 1.87 27.52
C ILE A 15 11.57 1.14 27.87
N ASP A 16 10.68 1.06 26.87
CA ASP A 16 9.52 0.17 26.91
C ASP A 16 9.68 -0.90 25.84
N LEU A 17 9.33 -2.15 26.19
CA LEU A 17 9.38 -3.27 25.26
C LEU A 17 8.14 -3.32 24.40
N VAL A 18 8.34 -3.49 23.10
CA VAL A 18 7.26 -3.69 22.12
C VAL A 18 7.13 -5.17 21.79
N TYR A 19 5.99 -5.76 22.14
CA TYR A 19 5.68 -7.16 21.89
C TYR A 19 4.98 -7.36 20.54
N LEU A 20 5.06 -8.57 19.96
CA LEU A 20 4.48 -8.88 18.65
C LEU A 20 2.97 -8.69 18.57
N ASP A 21 2.24 -8.90 19.67
CA ASP A 21 0.79 -8.72 19.76
C ASP A 21 0.35 -7.25 19.94
N SER A 22 1.31 -6.33 20.14
CA SER A 22 1.07 -4.89 20.15
C SER A 22 0.75 -4.38 18.74
N LYS A 23 0.24 -3.16 18.61
CA LYS A 23 -0.01 -2.51 17.31
C LYS A 23 1.28 -2.33 16.52
N GLU A 24 2.34 -1.88 17.18
CA GLU A 24 3.65 -1.62 16.63
C GLU A 24 4.36 -2.92 16.25
N GLY A 25 4.29 -3.95 17.10
CA GLY A 25 4.85 -5.27 16.83
C GLY A 25 4.22 -5.93 15.60
N ARG A 26 2.90 -5.90 15.49
CA ARG A 26 2.19 -6.38 14.29
C ARG A 26 2.56 -5.59 13.03
N ALA A 27 2.80 -4.29 13.15
CA ALA A 27 3.25 -3.48 12.02
C ALA A 27 4.66 -3.89 11.58
N ALA A 28 5.60 -4.10 12.52
CA ALA A 28 6.93 -4.61 12.24
C ALA A 28 6.88 -6.02 11.61
N TYR A 29 6.06 -6.92 12.15
CA TYR A 29 5.83 -8.25 11.59
C TYR A 29 5.41 -8.21 10.13
N ARG A 30 4.35 -7.45 9.83
CA ARG A 30 3.87 -7.27 8.45
C ARG A 30 4.94 -6.70 7.52
N LYS A 31 5.65 -5.66 7.96
CA LYS A 31 6.69 -5.02 7.14
C LYS A 31 7.85 -5.96 6.84
N THR A 32 8.28 -6.73 7.85
CA THR A 32 9.31 -7.74 7.66
C THR A 32 8.88 -8.81 6.68
N LEU A 33 7.64 -9.29 6.76
CA LEU A 33 7.08 -10.23 5.77
C LEU A 33 7.00 -9.63 4.37
N CYS A 34 6.57 -8.37 4.22
CA CYS A 34 6.54 -7.70 2.93
C CYS A 34 7.95 -7.60 2.32
N PHE A 35 8.94 -7.31 3.14
CA PHE A 35 10.33 -7.24 2.68
C PHE A 35 10.91 -8.61 2.38
N LEU A 36 10.58 -9.64 3.16
CA LEU A 36 10.97 -11.02 2.87
C LEU A 36 10.37 -11.51 1.55
N LEU A 37 9.12 -11.17 1.24
CA LEU A 37 8.52 -11.46 -0.06
C LEU A 37 9.24 -10.72 -1.20
N ALA A 38 9.63 -9.46 -0.99
CA ALA A 38 10.42 -8.72 -1.97
C ALA A 38 11.79 -9.38 -2.20
N TYR A 39 12.48 -9.82 -1.15
CA TYR A 39 13.71 -10.60 -1.25
C TYR A 39 13.48 -11.90 -2.05
N ALA A 40 12.48 -12.69 -1.69
CA ALA A 40 12.16 -13.93 -2.40
C ALA A 40 11.86 -13.67 -3.89
N SER A 41 11.19 -12.56 -4.19
CA SER A 41 10.95 -12.14 -5.57
C SER A 41 12.24 -11.85 -6.34
N THR A 42 13.23 -11.18 -5.74
CA THR A 42 14.51 -10.92 -6.40
C THR A 42 15.32 -12.19 -6.65
N VAL A 43 15.16 -13.21 -5.80
CA VAL A 43 15.83 -14.52 -5.97
C VAL A 43 15.16 -15.34 -7.07
N VAL A 44 13.83 -15.40 -7.09
CA VAL A 44 13.06 -16.22 -8.05
C VAL A 44 12.95 -15.55 -9.41
N TYR A 45 12.85 -14.23 -9.43
CA TYR A 45 12.59 -13.41 -10.63
C TYR A 45 13.46 -12.15 -10.65
N PRO A 46 14.78 -12.28 -10.85
CA PRO A 46 15.71 -11.14 -10.77
C PRO A 46 15.42 -10.01 -11.77
N GLU A 47 14.78 -10.32 -12.92
CA GLU A 47 14.39 -9.35 -13.94
C GLU A 47 12.98 -8.76 -13.77
N ARG A 48 12.21 -9.20 -12.76
CA ARG A 48 10.85 -8.72 -12.55
C ARG A 48 10.79 -7.72 -11.41
N THR A 49 10.13 -6.60 -11.63
CA THR A 49 9.86 -5.64 -10.56
C THR A 49 8.58 -6.00 -9.83
N LEU A 50 8.69 -6.34 -8.54
CA LEU A 50 7.54 -6.53 -7.65
C LEU A 50 7.01 -5.16 -7.22
N LEU A 51 5.74 -4.92 -7.47
CA LEU A 51 5.03 -3.72 -7.06
C LEU A 51 4.28 -3.99 -5.76
N VAL A 52 4.54 -3.16 -4.77
CA VAL A 52 3.77 -3.14 -3.52
C VAL A 52 2.42 -2.52 -3.81
N GLY A 53 1.35 -3.25 -3.52
CA GLY A 53 -0.02 -2.79 -3.72
C GLY A 53 -0.60 -2.14 -2.47
N HIS A 54 -1.65 -2.75 -1.94
CA HIS A 54 -2.45 -2.19 -0.86
C HIS A 54 -2.92 -3.30 0.08
N SER A 55 -3.38 -2.91 1.26
CA SER A 55 -4.09 -3.84 2.14
C SER A 55 -5.40 -4.26 1.47
N LEU A 56 -5.63 -5.57 1.39
CA LEU A 56 -6.83 -6.16 0.80
C LEU A 56 -7.40 -7.19 1.79
N GLY A 57 -8.46 -6.81 2.49
CA GLY A 57 -9.09 -7.67 3.48
C GLY A 57 -8.06 -8.22 4.48
N ASP A 58 -7.86 -9.54 4.43
CA ASP A 58 -7.02 -10.29 5.36
C ASP A 58 -5.53 -10.35 4.95
N GLY A 59 -5.08 -9.48 4.05
CA GLY A 59 -3.70 -9.52 3.58
C GLY A 59 -3.19 -8.23 2.95
N TYR A 60 -2.04 -8.34 2.32
CA TYR A 60 -1.40 -7.29 1.57
C TYR A 60 -1.16 -7.75 0.13
N TYR A 61 -1.64 -6.98 -0.84
CA TYR A 61 -1.60 -7.34 -2.25
C TYR A 61 -0.32 -6.85 -2.94
N PHE A 62 0.25 -7.71 -3.79
CA PHE A 62 1.42 -7.42 -4.61
C PHE A 62 1.15 -7.85 -6.05
N SER A 63 1.82 -7.22 -7.00
CA SER A 63 1.75 -7.62 -8.41
C SER A 63 3.07 -7.36 -9.10
N TYR A 64 3.32 -8.06 -10.21
CA TYR A 64 4.45 -7.73 -11.07
C TYR A 64 4.09 -6.64 -12.07
N LYS A 65 5.08 -5.81 -12.43
CA LYS A 65 4.91 -4.71 -13.39
C LYS A 65 4.40 -5.19 -14.75
N ASN A 66 4.87 -6.35 -15.20
CA ASN A 66 4.49 -6.99 -16.46
C ASN A 66 3.21 -7.84 -16.39
N LYS A 67 2.54 -7.87 -15.23
CA LYS A 67 1.33 -8.67 -14.97
C LYS A 67 1.51 -10.19 -15.18
N GLU A 68 2.73 -10.69 -15.20
CA GLU A 68 2.99 -12.13 -15.24
C GLU A 68 2.60 -12.81 -13.92
N LYS A 69 2.03 -14.00 -14.06
CA LYS A 69 1.62 -14.78 -12.89
C LYS A 69 2.83 -15.24 -12.07
N PRO A 70 2.75 -15.15 -10.74
CA PRO A 70 3.78 -15.68 -9.85
C PRO A 70 3.68 -17.20 -9.70
N ASP A 71 4.81 -17.85 -9.53
CA ASP A 71 4.88 -19.21 -9.00
C ASP A 71 4.93 -19.13 -7.47
N ILE A 72 3.79 -19.33 -6.85
CA ILE A 72 3.60 -19.17 -5.41
C ILE A 72 4.47 -20.15 -4.63
N GLU A 73 4.62 -21.39 -5.10
CA GLU A 73 5.37 -22.42 -4.38
C GLU A 73 6.88 -22.14 -4.38
N LYS A 74 7.42 -21.60 -5.49
CA LYS A 74 8.83 -21.18 -5.51
C LYS A 74 9.08 -20.02 -4.54
N LEU A 75 8.18 -19.02 -4.51
CA LEU A 75 8.31 -17.91 -3.58
C LEU A 75 8.22 -18.39 -2.12
N LYS A 76 7.26 -19.28 -1.80
CA LYS A 76 7.13 -19.90 -0.46
C LYS A 76 8.41 -20.63 -0.05
N THR A 77 8.98 -21.38 -0.97
CA THR A 77 10.20 -22.15 -0.71
C THR A 77 11.37 -21.24 -0.32
N VAL A 78 11.57 -20.16 -1.05
CA VAL A 78 12.65 -19.18 -0.75
C VAL A 78 12.38 -18.46 0.57
N MET A 79 11.14 -18.05 0.84
CA MET A 79 10.77 -17.39 2.10
C MET A 79 10.99 -18.33 3.31
N LYS A 80 10.53 -19.59 3.21
CA LYS A 80 10.72 -20.58 4.28
C LYS A 80 12.21 -20.82 4.55
N LYS A 81 13.00 -21.01 3.50
CA LYS A 81 14.45 -21.19 3.62
C LYS A 81 15.12 -20.02 4.33
N ALA A 82 14.79 -18.79 3.97
CA ALA A 82 15.33 -17.59 4.61
C ALA A 82 14.96 -17.51 6.10
N ILE A 83 13.76 -17.94 6.48
CA ILE A 83 13.32 -18.02 7.89
C ILE A 83 14.06 -19.13 8.64
N GLU A 84 14.18 -20.32 8.06
CA GLU A 84 14.88 -21.47 8.66
C GLU A 84 16.37 -21.15 8.91
N GLU A 85 17.02 -20.49 7.97
CA GLU A 85 18.39 -20.03 8.06
C GLU A 85 18.56 -18.80 8.97
N ASP A 86 17.45 -18.19 9.41
CA ASP A 86 17.41 -16.94 10.17
C ASP A 86 18.28 -15.86 9.53
N MET A 87 18.06 -15.60 8.22
CA MET A 87 18.84 -14.60 7.51
C MET A 87 18.78 -13.24 8.22
N ILE A 88 19.93 -12.62 8.34
CA ILE A 88 20.07 -11.35 9.06
C ILE A 88 19.31 -10.24 8.32
N VAL A 89 18.54 -9.47 9.08
CA VAL A 89 17.97 -8.21 8.65
C VAL A 89 18.87 -7.08 9.12
N ASP A 90 19.77 -6.64 8.26
CA ASP A 90 20.72 -5.57 8.55
C ASP A 90 20.18 -4.18 8.20
N ILE A 91 20.83 -3.17 8.77
CA ILE A 91 20.62 -1.77 8.44
C ILE A 91 21.89 -1.25 7.75
N GLU A 92 21.76 -0.73 6.55
CA GLU A 92 22.86 -0.17 5.77
C GLU A 92 22.59 1.29 5.41
N THR A 93 23.59 2.15 5.62
CA THR A 93 23.51 3.54 5.20
C THR A 93 24.36 3.73 3.94
N LEU A 94 23.69 4.17 2.88
CA LEU A 94 24.30 4.47 1.59
C LEU A 94 24.33 5.97 1.35
N SER A 95 25.39 6.47 0.73
CA SER A 95 25.39 7.83 0.20
C SER A 95 24.30 8.01 -0.86
N ALA A 96 23.87 9.23 -1.12
CA ALA A 96 22.81 9.50 -2.12
C ALA A 96 23.18 8.92 -3.50
N SER A 97 24.43 9.00 -3.92
CA SER A 97 24.90 8.45 -5.19
C SER A 97 24.85 6.92 -5.24
N GLN A 98 25.27 6.25 -4.17
CA GLN A 98 25.19 4.78 -4.06
C GLN A 98 23.76 4.30 -4.04
N ALA A 99 22.89 4.97 -3.29
CA ALA A 99 21.47 4.64 -3.22
C ALA A 99 20.79 4.78 -4.59
N LEU A 100 21.05 5.85 -5.33
CA LEU A 100 20.53 6.06 -6.69
C LEU A 100 21.03 4.99 -7.66
N THR A 101 22.33 4.67 -7.62
CA THR A 101 22.90 3.60 -8.46
C THR A 101 22.24 2.25 -8.17
N TYR A 102 22.00 1.92 -6.89
CA TYR A 102 21.34 0.68 -6.50
C TYR A 102 19.91 0.61 -7.04
N VAL A 103 19.08 1.62 -6.76
CA VAL A 103 17.66 1.60 -7.18
C VAL A 103 17.50 1.61 -8.70
N GLU A 104 18.43 2.24 -9.43
CA GLU A 104 18.47 2.22 -10.88
C GLU A 104 18.81 0.82 -11.43
N LYS A 105 19.83 0.17 -10.87
CA LYS A 105 20.22 -1.21 -11.23
C LYS A 105 19.08 -2.20 -10.97
N MET A 106 18.30 -2.00 -9.91
CA MET A 106 17.16 -2.85 -9.57
C MET A 106 15.86 -2.46 -10.27
N GLY A 107 15.86 -1.46 -11.15
CA GLY A 107 14.68 -0.99 -11.89
C GLY A 107 13.58 -0.41 -10.98
N LEU A 108 13.94 0.10 -9.80
CA LEU A 108 13.01 0.66 -8.79
C LEU A 108 12.73 2.13 -9.08
N GLU A 109 12.09 2.42 -10.22
CA GLU A 109 11.85 3.78 -10.73
C GLU A 109 11.11 4.68 -9.74
N ASP A 110 10.11 4.16 -9.02
CA ASP A 110 9.34 4.93 -8.04
C ASP A 110 10.19 5.33 -6.83
N THR A 111 11.03 4.41 -6.35
CA THR A 111 12.01 4.69 -5.29
C THR A 111 13.07 5.67 -5.78
N LYS A 112 13.55 5.54 -7.02
CA LYS A 112 14.49 6.49 -7.62
C LYS A 112 13.93 7.92 -7.61
N LYS A 113 12.71 8.11 -8.12
CA LYS A 113 12.02 9.41 -8.07
C LYS A 113 11.90 9.95 -6.65
N LEU A 114 11.56 9.09 -5.68
CA LEU A 114 11.46 9.49 -4.28
C LEU A 114 12.81 9.98 -3.73
N LEU A 115 13.89 9.25 -3.96
CA LEU A 115 15.23 9.65 -3.50
C LEU A 115 15.69 10.94 -4.19
N GLN A 116 15.41 11.13 -5.47
CA GLN A 116 15.74 12.35 -6.21
C GLN A 116 15.01 13.59 -5.70
N THR A 117 13.84 13.43 -5.09
CA THR A 117 13.04 14.52 -4.55
C THR A 117 13.30 14.81 -3.07
N ARG A 118 14.18 14.03 -2.45
CA ARG A 118 14.69 14.26 -1.10
C ARG A 118 16.09 14.85 -1.20
N ASN A 119 16.38 15.74 -0.28
CA ASN A 119 17.68 16.45 -0.26
C ASN A 119 18.59 15.89 0.85
N ASP A 120 18.56 14.59 1.06
CA ASP A 120 19.34 13.89 2.07
C ASP A 120 20.70 13.50 1.49
N GLY A 121 21.77 13.71 2.24
CA GLY A 121 23.12 13.31 1.82
C GLY A 121 23.36 11.80 1.86
N ALA A 122 22.56 11.07 2.64
CA ALA A 122 22.62 9.63 2.79
C ALA A 122 21.22 9.06 3.09
N TYR A 123 21.02 7.78 2.75
CA TYR A 123 19.77 7.07 2.99
C TYR A 123 20.04 5.76 3.70
N THR A 124 19.19 5.45 4.67
CA THR A 124 19.26 4.19 5.41
C THR A 124 18.30 3.16 4.78
N PHE A 125 18.80 1.95 4.60
CA PHE A 125 18.07 0.83 4.05
C PHE A 125 18.07 -0.34 5.03
N ASN A 126 16.99 -1.13 5.00
CA ASN A 126 17.00 -2.48 5.52
C ASN A 126 17.54 -3.41 4.44
N ARG A 127 18.35 -4.40 4.81
CA ARG A 127 18.95 -5.39 3.92
C ARG A 127 18.54 -6.80 4.31
N ILE A 128 18.15 -7.64 3.33
CA ILE A 128 18.10 -9.09 3.42
C ILE A 128 18.84 -9.64 2.21
N GLY A 129 19.97 -10.29 2.40
CA GLY A 129 20.82 -10.76 1.30
C GLY A 129 21.19 -9.63 0.34
N SER A 130 20.79 -9.74 -0.95
CA SER A 130 21.01 -8.70 -1.97
C SER A 130 19.90 -7.66 -2.06
N ALA A 131 18.77 -7.87 -1.39
CA ALA A 131 17.63 -6.95 -1.44
C ALA A 131 17.78 -5.82 -0.42
N LEU A 132 17.49 -4.60 -0.87
CA LEU A 132 17.43 -3.40 -0.03
C LEU A 132 16.03 -2.79 -0.10
N SER A 133 15.56 -2.30 1.04
CA SER A 133 14.32 -1.52 1.16
C SER A 133 14.58 -0.29 2.01
N VAL A 134 14.06 0.87 1.59
CA VAL A 134 14.23 2.11 2.36
C VAL A 134 13.73 1.90 3.78
N ASN A 135 14.55 2.24 4.76
CA ASN A 135 14.22 2.12 6.18
C ASN A 135 13.38 3.31 6.62
N TYR A 136 12.08 3.10 6.80
CA TYR A 136 11.16 4.08 7.38
C TYR A 136 10.81 3.76 8.83
N GLU A 137 10.84 2.48 9.19
CA GLU A 137 10.50 1.99 10.53
C GLU A 137 11.22 0.68 10.78
N PRO A 138 11.45 0.31 12.05
CA PRO A 138 12.15 -0.91 12.42
C PRO A 138 11.43 -2.17 11.88
N LEU A 139 12.22 -3.13 11.47
CA LEU A 139 11.80 -4.50 11.16
C LEU A 139 12.03 -5.41 12.37
N LEU A 140 11.55 -6.65 12.29
CA LEU A 140 11.85 -7.65 13.29
C LEU A 140 13.34 -7.97 13.30
N PRO A 141 13.91 -8.23 14.48
CA PRO A 141 15.35 -8.50 14.62
C PRO A 141 15.76 -9.88 14.10
N SER A 142 14.82 -10.81 13.97
CA SER A 142 15.03 -12.19 13.53
C SER A 142 13.88 -12.63 12.65
N LEU A 143 14.17 -13.29 11.54
CA LEU A 143 13.17 -13.85 10.65
C LEU A 143 12.43 -15.05 11.25
N LYS A 144 13.01 -15.75 12.23
CA LYS A 144 12.36 -16.87 12.94
C LYS A 144 11.09 -16.44 13.69
N LEU A 145 10.94 -15.14 13.98
CA LEU A 145 9.70 -14.61 14.56
C LEU A 145 8.54 -14.61 13.58
N LEU A 146 8.78 -14.87 12.29
CA LEU A 146 7.76 -14.97 11.25
C LEU A 146 7.18 -16.38 11.17
N GLU A 147 6.49 -16.83 12.21
CA GLU A 147 6.00 -18.20 12.32
C GLU A 147 4.72 -18.44 11.51
N VAL A 148 3.83 -17.46 11.43
CA VAL A 148 2.47 -17.63 10.89
C VAL A 148 2.24 -16.68 9.73
N TRP A 149 2.36 -17.19 8.52
CA TRP A 149 2.09 -16.45 7.29
C TRP A 149 1.71 -17.40 6.14
N ASP A 150 1.12 -16.84 5.12
CA ASP A 150 0.85 -17.55 3.87
C ASP A 150 0.88 -16.57 2.69
N ILE A 151 1.13 -17.08 1.50
CA ILE A 151 0.93 -16.35 0.25
C ILE A 151 0.06 -17.18 -0.68
N MET A 152 -0.81 -16.51 -1.42
CA MET A 152 -1.68 -17.15 -2.40
C MET A 152 -1.78 -16.32 -3.67
N GLU A 153 -2.07 -16.97 -4.80
CA GLU A 153 -2.41 -16.24 -6.02
C GLU A 153 -3.77 -15.57 -5.84
N TYR A 154 -3.87 -14.29 -6.17
CA TYR A 154 -5.11 -13.53 -6.15
C TYR A 154 -5.08 -12.43 -7.23
N GLY A 155 -6.14 -12.33 -8.04
CA GLY A 155 -6.27 -11.27 -9.04
C GLY A 155 -5.09 -11.13 -10.02
N GLY A 156 -4.38 -12.23 -10.29
CA GLY A 156 -3.17 -12.23 -11.12
C GLY A 156 -1.90 -11.73 -10.43
N GLY A 157 -1.96 -11.52 -9.12
CA GLY A 157 -0.82 -11.14 -8.27
C GLY A 157 -0.69 -12.07 -7.07
N ILE A 158 -0.12 -11.54 -5.98
CA ILE A 158 0.17 -12.25 -4.74
C ILE A 158 -0.59 -11.56 -3.60
N LEU A 159 -1.35 -12.33 -2.85
CA LEU A 159 -1.91 -11.90 -1.57
C LEU A 159 -1.06 -12.50 -0.45
N LEU A 160 -0.32 -11.65 0.27
CA LEU A 160 0.44 -11.99 1.46
C LEU A 160 -0.49 -11.92 2.66
N ARG A 161 -0.66 -13.05 3.38
CA ARG A 161 -1.55 -13.20 4.53
C ARG A 161 -0.75 -13.39 5.80
N TYR A 162 -1.20 -12.79 6.87
CA TYR A 162 -0.55 -12.78 8.18
C TYR A 162 -1.59 -12.53 9.29
N PRO A 163 -1.27 -12.81 10.57
CA PRO A 163 -2.17 -12.52 11.69
C PRO A 163 -2.49 -11.03 11.77
N GLN A 164 -3.78 -10.68 11.82
CA GLN A 164 -4.25 -9.28 11.89
C GLN A 164 -4.81 -8.90 13.26
N SER A 165 -5.03 -9.89 14.12
CA SER A 165 -5.50 -9.72 15.49
C SER A 165 -4.34 -9.82 16.49
N ARG A 166 -4.64 -9.68 17.78
CA ARG A 166 -3.67 -9.97 18.86
C ARG A 166 -3.30 -11.45 18.95
N ASP A 167 -4.16 -12.33 18.43
CA ASP A 167 -3.83 -13.74 18.27
C ASP A 167 -2.89 -13.91 17.08
N MET A 168 -1.60 -13.96 17.37
CA MET A 168 -0.53 -14.11 16.38
C MET A 168 -0.34 -15.57 15.93
N GLY A 169 -1.03 -16.52 16.56
CA GLY A 169 -0.89 -17.97 16.29
C GLY A 169 -1.64 -18.47 15.07
N ARG A 170 -2.48 -17.64 14.44
CA ARG A 170 -3.29 -18.06 13.30
C ARG A 170 -3.60 -16.95 12.31
N ILE A 171 -3.77 -17.35 11.05
CA ILE A 171 -4.35 -16.51 10.00
C ILE A 171 -5.86 -16.77 10.00
N GLN A 172 -6.65 -15.70 9.94
CA GLN A 172 -8.10 -15.81 9.83
C GLN A 172 -8.52 -16.45 8.50
N SER A 173 -9.74 -17.01 8.43
CA SER A 173 -10.28 -17.54 7.18
C SER A 173 -10.30 -16.45 6.09
N PHE A 174 -9.98 -16.83 4.86
CA PHE A 174 -10.01 -15.88 3.75
C PHE A 174 -11.46 -15.53 3.39
N HIS A 175 -11.74 -14.22 3.32
CA HIS A 175 -13.01 -13.69 2.82
C HIS A 175 -12.72 -12.87 1.57
N ASP A 176 -13.20 -13.39 0.44
CA ASP A 176 -13.03 -12.70 -0.83
C ASP A 176 -13.89 -11.42 -0.87
N ASN A 177 -13.26 -10.32 -1.33
CA ASN A 177 -13.94 -9.05 -1.53
C ASN A 177 -13.65 -8.50 -2.93
N PRO A 178 -14.26 -9.07 -3.97
CA PRO A 178 -13.99 -8.71 -5.36
C PRO A 178 -14.38 -7.27 -5.69
N LEU A 179 -15.37 -6.69 -4.99
CA LEU A 179 -15.74 -5.29 -5.17
C LEU A 179 -14.64 -4.35 -4.69
N LEU A 180 -14.04 -4.65 -3.54
CA LEU A 180 -12.92 -3.87 -3.02
C LEU A 180 -11.71 -3.96 -3.95
N PHE A 181 -11.37 -5.16 -4.42
CA PHE A 181 -10.29 -5.38 -5.39
C PHE A 181 -10.51 -4.57 -6.68
N LYS A 182 -11.73 -4.59 -7.22
CA LYS A 182 -12.10 -3.80 -8.40
C LYS A 182 -11.89 -2.29 -8.17
N VAL A 183 -12.29 -1.76 -7.01
CA VAL A 183 -12.09 -0.34 -6.67
C VAL A 183 -10.59 0.02 -6.63
N PHE A 184 -9.74 -0.87 -6.12
CA PHE A 184 -8.30 -0.67 -6.12
C PHE A 184 -7.70 -0.69 -7.53
N GLU A 185 -8.11 -1.62 -8.39
CA GLU A 185 -7.67 -1.66 -9.79
C GLU A 185 -8.11 -0.39 -10.54
N GLU A 186 -9.34 0.07 -10.34
CA GLU A 186 -9.81 1.35 -10.91
C GLU A 186 -9.00 2.55 -10.39
N THR A 187 -8.59 2.52 -9.12
CA THR A 187 -7.76 3.60 -8.54
C THR A 187 -6.35 3.56 -9.13
N LYS A 188 -5.78 2.38 -9.34
CA LYS A 188 -4.48 2.19 -9.99
C LYS A 188 -4.49 2.73 -11.43
N GLU A 189 -5.55 2.45 -12.19
CA GLU A 189 -5.68 3.00 -13.56
C GLU A 189 -5.78 4.54 -13.55
N LYS A 190 -6.45 5.13 -12.58
CA LYS A 190 -6.49 6.61 -12.44
C LYS A 190 -5.13 7.19 -12.09
N SER A 191 -4.40 6.56 -11.17
CA SER A 191 -3.04 7.00 -10.83
C SER A 191 -2.12 7.01 -12.04
N LYS A 192 -2.31 6.07 -12.99
CA LYS A 192 -1.60 6.09 -14.29
C LYS A 192 -2.01 7.26 -15.17
N ILE A 193 -3.32 7.56 -15.27
CA ILE A 193 -3.81 8.72 -16.05
C ILE A 193 -3.22 10.02 -15.49
N LEU A 194 -3.11 10.13 -14.17
CA LEU A 194 -2.54 11.30 -13.49
C LEU A 194 -0.99 11.32 -13.55
N ASP A 195 -0.36 10.22 -13.96
CA ASP A 195 1.10 10.02 -13.86
C ASP A 195 1.63 10.29 -12.44
N VAL A 196 0.88 9.84 -11.43
CA VAL A 196 1.19 9.96 -9.99
C VAL A 196 0.93 8.63 -9.26
N ASN A 197 1.55 7.58 -9.74
CA ASN A 197 1.43 6.23 -9.20
C ASN A 197 2.28 5.98 -7.94
N SER A 198 3.09 6.95 -7.54
CA SER A 198 3.91 6.88 -6.33
C SER A 198 4.11 8.27 -5.71
N LEU A 199 4.56 8.29 -4.44
CA LEU A 199 4.91 9.54 -3.77
C LEU A 199 6.06 10.28 -4.49
N GLY A 200 7.05 9.54 -4.99
CA GLY A 200 8.13 10.12 -5.78
C GLY A 200 7.62 10.79 -7.06
N ALA A 201 6.67 10.16 -7.78
CA ALA A 201 6.05 10.76 -8.96
C ALA A 201 5.28 12.04 -8.62
N LEU A 202 4.53 12.03 -7.50
CA LEU A 202 3.82 13.24 -7.04
C LEU A 202 4.79 14.37 -6.68
N ASN A 203 5.86 14.07 -5.95
CA ASN A 203 6.89 15.04 -5.60
C ASN A 203 7.53 15.67 -6.85
N MET A 204 7.82 14.86 -7.87
CA MET A 204 8.34 15.36 -9.15
C MET A 204 7.36 16.36 -9.79
N LYS A 205 6.04 16.07 -9.82
CA LYS A 205 5.04 17.02 -10.34
C LYS A 205 5.01 18.32 -9.56
N VAL A 206 5.19 18.27 -8.23
CA VAL A 206 5.30 19.49 -7.39
C VAL A 206 6.55 20.27 -7.75
N MET A 207 7.72 19.63 -7.85
CA MET A 207 8.99 20.30 -8.21
C MET A 207 8.96 20.89 -9.62
N GLU A 208 8.28 20.26 -10.55
CA GLU A 208 8.09 20.73 -11.93
C GLU A 208 7.01 21.84 -12.05
N GLY A 209 6.34 22.21 -10.96
CA GLY A 209 5.24 23.20 -10.98
C GLY A 209 3.95 22.70 -11.63
N LYS A 210 3.81 21.38 -11.88
CA LYS A 210 2.66 20.77 -12.58
C LYS A 210 1.55 20.28 -11.65
N ILE A 211 1.60 20.61 -10.37
CA ILE A 211 0.61 20.12 -9.40
C ILE A 211 -0.82 20.56 -9.72
N ASN A 212 -1.00 21.77 -10.28
CA ASN A 212 -2.32 22.26 -10.66
C ASN A 212 -2.97 21.41 -11.77
N GLU A 213 -2.18 20.90 -12.72
CA GLU A 213 -2.68 19.97 -13.74
C GLU A 213 -3.19 18.67 -13.11
N VAL A 214 -2.45 18.12 -12.15
CA VAL A 214 -2.85 16.92 -11.40
C VAL A 214 -4.16 17.17 -10.64
N ILE A 215 -4.32 18.34 -10.01
CA ILE A 215 -5.54 18.71 -9.29
C ILE A 215 -6.72 18.76 -10.25
N VAL A 216 -6.61 19.50 -11.36
CA VAL A 216 -7.69 19.65 -12.37
C VAL A 216 -8.10 18.30 -12.94
N LEU A 217 -7.13 17.46 -13.31
CA LEU A 217 -7.41 16.10 -13.81
C LEU A 217 -8.09 15.23 -12.76
N SER A 218 -7.64 15.28 -11.49
CA SER A 218 -8.24 14.52 -10.38
C SER A 218 -9.69 14.92 -10.15
N GLU A 219 -9.98 16.22 -10.13
CA GLU A 219 -11.34 16.75 -9.96
C GLU A 219 -12.23 16.38 -11.13
N THR A 220 -11.71 16.44 -12.36
CA THR A 220 -12.44 16.05 -13.57
C THR A 220 -12.79 14.56 -13.54
N LEU A 221 -11.84 13.70 -13.16
CA LEU A 221 -12.08 12.26 -13.00
C LEU A 221 -13.11 11.97 -11.91
N GLN A 222 -13.04 12.71 -10.79
CA GLN A 222 -14.02 12.58 -9.71
C GLN A 222 -15.42 13.02 -10.19
N ARG A 223 -15.55 14.15 -10.89
CA ARG A 223 -16.82 14.63 -11.41
C ARG A 223 -17.47 13.62 -12.36
N ARG A 224 -16.69 13.05 -13.29
CA ARG A 224 -17.17 11.98 -14.18
C ARG A 224 -17.77 10.79 -13.44
N ARG A 225 -17.26 10.45 -12.24
CA ARG A 225 -17.84 9.39 -11.42
C ARG A 225 -19.23 9.75 -10.90
N PHE A 226 -19.43 10.99 -10.45
CA PHE A 226 -20.74 11.43 -9.97
C PHE A 226 -21.74 11.51 -11.12
N SER A 227 -21.33 12.02 -12.29
CA SER A 227 -22.18 12.04 -13.50
C SER A 227 -22.61 10.61 -13.87
N LYS A 228 -21.66 9.67 -13.92
CA LYS A 228 -21.96 8.26 -14.20
C LYS A 228 -22.92 7.64 -13.16
N ALA A 229 -22.71 7.93 -11.88
CA ALA A 229 -23.60 7.45 -10.82
C ALA A 229 -25.02 8.02 -10.96
N ALA A 230 -25.15 9.30 -11.29
CA ALA A 230 -26.45 9.93 -11.54
C ALA A 230 -27.16 9.33 -12.78
N GLU A 231 -26.40 9.06 -13.85
CA GLU A 231 -26.94 8.37 -15.05
C GLU A 231 -27.41 6.95 -14.73
N GLU A 232 -26.66 6.21 -13.89
CA GLU A 232 -27.07 4.85 -13.47
C GLU A 232 -28.34 4.88 -12.61
N ILE A 233 -28.51 5.90 -11.75
CA ILE A 233 -29.75 6.13 -11.01
C ILE A 233 -30.90 6.41 -11.98
N LYS A 234 -30.68 7.25 -12.99
CA LYS A 234 -31.70 7.59 -14.01
C LYS A 234 -32.13 6.37 -14.84
N LYS A 235 -31.20 5.46 -15.17
CA LYS A 235 -31.50 4.24 -15.95
C LYS A 235 -32.35 3.21 -15.19
N ARG A 236 -32.43 3.31 -13.87
CA ARG A 236 -33.16 2.38 -13.01
C ARG A 236 -34.49 3.00 -12.62
N ASP A 237 -35.55 2.54 -13.21
CA ASP A 237 -36.90 3.02 -12.87
C ASP A 237 -37.23 2.74 -11.40
N GLY A 238 -37.91 3.69 -10.75
CA GLY A 238 -38.44 3.54 -9.41
C GLY A 238 -37.47 3.78 -8.26
N ILE A 239 -36.22 4.16 -8.49
CA ILE A 239 -35.32 4.57 -7.41
C ILE A 239 -35.83 5.85 -6.76
N LYS A 240 -36.21 5.74 -5.48
CA LYS A 240 -36.64 6.88 -4.63
C LYS A 240 -35.59 7.34 -3.66
N VAL A 241 -34.66 6.45 -3.28
CA VAL A 241 -33.65 6.70 -2.25
C VAL A 241 -32.30 6.16 -2.71
N ALA A 242 -31.24 6.97 -2.58
CA ALA A 242 -29.87 6.58 -2.77
C ALA A 242 -29.07 6.80 -1.47
N PHE A 243 -28.44 5.75 -0.96
CA PHE A 243 -27.62 5.83 0.26
C PHE A 243 -26.16 6.10 -0.08
N VAL A 244 -25.57 7.11 0.54
CA VAL A 244 -24.14 7.39 0.49
C VAL A 244 -23.54 7.03 1.84
N SER A 245 -22.82 5.91 1.90
CA SER A 245 -22.20 5.41 3.12
C SER A 245 -20.67 5.40 3.04
N GLY A 246 -20.02 5.37 4.19
CA GLY A 246 -18.57 5.30 4.29
C GLY A 246 -18.09 5.63 5.71
N PRO A 247 -16.80 5.41 6.02
CA PRO A 247 -16.23 5.70 7.32
C PRO A 247 -16.26 7.21 7.65
N ALA A 248 -15.97 7.57 8.89
CA ALA A 248 -15.83 8.98 9.28
C ALA A 248 -14.78 9.69 8.40
N CYS A 249 -14.97 10.97 8.15
CA CYS A 249 -14.07 11.79 7.32
C CYS A 249 -13.89 11.34 5.86
N SER A 250 -14.66 10.37 5.34
CA SER A 250 -14.55 9.87 3.95
C SER A 250 -15.15 10.79 2.88
N GLY A 251 -15.65 11.97 3.26
CA GLY A 251 -16.25 12.93 2.32
C GLY A 251 -17.68 12.59 1.90
N LYS A 252 -18.45 11.82 2.69
CA LYS A 252 -19.86 11.46 2.40
C LYS A 252 -20.73 12.68 2.08
N LYS A 253 -20.67 13.70 2.92
CA LYS A 253 -21.48 14.94 2.75
C LYS A 253 -21.13 15.64 1.42
N SER A 254 -19.83 15.83 1.15
CA SER A 254 -19.36 16.43 -0.11
C SER A 254 -19.75 15.60 -1.33
N SER A 255 -19.70 14.27 -1.23
CA SER A 255 -20.13 13.34 -2.27
C SER A 255 -21.64 13.42 -2.51
N GLY A 256 -22.45 13.50 -1.45
CA GLY A 256 -23.89 13.69 -1.53
C GLY A 256 -24.27 14.98 -2.24
N ILE A 257 -23.62 16.10 -1.89
CA ILE A 257 -23.83 17.41 -2.56
C ILE A 257 -23.52 17.31 -4.06
N LYS A 258 -22.37 16.70 -4.43
CA LYS A 258 -21.97 16.55 -5.84
C LYS A 258 -22.94 15.65 -6.60
N LEU A 259 -23.40 14.55 -6.01
CA LEU A 259 -24.39 13.66 -6.62
C LEU A 259 -25.74 14.37 -6.80
N CYS A 260 -26.21 15.14 -5.82
CA CYS A 260 -27.42 15.96 -5.94
C CYS A 260 -27.31 16.97 -7.07
N ALA A 261 -26.14 17.60 -7.25
CA ALA A 261 -25.92 18.53 -8.37
C ALA A 261 -26.05 17.84 -9.72
N GLU A 262 -25.45 16.67 -9.91
CA GLU A 262 -25.55 15.90 -11.15
C GLU A 262 -26.99 15.39 -11.40
N LEU A 263 -27.72 14.98 -10.37
CA LEU A 263 -29.12 14.59 -10.48
C LEU A 263 -30.01 15.79 -10.88
N LYS A 264 -29.74 17.00 -10.38
CA LYS A 264 -30.45 18.21 -10.81
C LYS A 264 -30.23 18.51 -12.31
N ILE A 265 -29.01 18.31 -12.80
CA ILE A 265 -28.70 18.47 -14.25
C ILE A 265 -29.53 17.47 -15.07
N LEU A 266 -29.84 16.29 -14.54
CA LEU A 266 -30.69 15.27 -15.19
C LEU A 266 -32.20 15.50 -15.04
N GLY A 267 -32.61 16.63 -14.41
CA GLY A 267 -34.01 17.03 -14.24
C GLY A 267 -34.69 16.52 -12.96
N TYR A 268 -33.96 15.94 -12.00
CA TYR A 268 -34.49 15.52 -10.72
C TYR A 268 -34.50 16.66 -9.68
N THR A 269 -35.31 16.52 -8.67
CA THR A 269 -35.31 17.39 -7.48
C THR A 269 -34.86 16.61 -6.24
N PRO A 270 -33.56 16.30 -6.12
CA PRO A 270 -33.06 15.49 -5.01
C PRO A 270 -33.09 16.28 -3.69
N ILE A 271 -33.47 15.62 -2.61
CA ILE A 271 -33.37 16.13 -1.25
C ILE A 271 -32.29 15.31 -0.54
N MET A 272 -31.34 16.01 0.11
CA MET A 272 -30.28 15.35 0.87
C MET A 272 -30.60 15.37 2.36
N PHE A 273 -30.55 14.20 2.99
CA PHE A 273 -30.68 14.05 4.44
C PHE A 273 -29.35 13.55 5.00
N SER A 274 -28.89 14.15 6.09
CA SER A 274 -27.77 13.63 6.88
C SER A 274 -28.31 12.90 8.09
N LEU A 275 -27.95 11.63 8.25
CA LEU A 275 -28.36 10.88 9.44
C LEU A 275 -27.72 11.42 10.73
N ASP A 276 -26.62 12.16 10.61
CA ASP A 276 -25.94 12.79 11.75
C ASP A 276 -26.77 13.96 12.34
N ASP A 277 -27.71 14.51 11.55
CA ASP A 277 -28.59 15.61 12.00
C ASP A 277 -29.74 15.12 12.91
N TYR A 278 -29.87 13.78 13.07
CA TYR A 278 -30.94 13.13 13.85
C TYR A 278 -30.41 12.34 15.07
N ARG A 279 -29.19 12.61 15.51
CA ARG A 279 -28.57 11.98 16.68
C ARG A 279 -28.59 12.91 17.87
#